data_eb34af283d390bf3c293b7a89151d539
#
_entry.id   eb34af283d390bf3c293b7a89151d539
#
_cell.length_a   1.000
_cell.length_b   1.000
_cell.length_c   1.000
_cell.angle_alpha   90.00
_cell.angle_beta   90.00
_cell.angle_gamma   90.00
#
_symmetry.space_group_name_H-M   'P 1'
#
loop_
_entity.id
_entity.type
_entity.pdbx_description
1 polymer ?
#
loop_
_entity_poly.entity_id
_entity_poly.type
_entity_poly.pdbx_seq_one_letter_code
_entity_poly.pdbx_strand_id
1 'polypeptide(L)'
;MHDDGDGDADDSRGAREHEGLAAAPLDVEAVQAEIVPLRLGHPFLYFPAIGSTNTHAAELAREGAAEGTLVTTDDQTAGRGRIGRVWRSLPGQQLAVSLVLRPSFPPHFLVMSSALAVAEAI
;
A
#
# COMPACT_ATOMS: atom_id res chain seq x y z
N MET A 1 -28.77 7.51 -37.86
CA MET A 1 -28.47 7.47 -37.52
C MET A 1 -27.68 7.79 -36.70
N HIS A 2 -27.10 7.91 -36.19
CA HIS A 2 -26.50 8.35 -35.39
C HIS A 2 -25.25 8.14 -34.92
N ASP A 3 -24.62 8.40 -34.45
CA ASP A 3 -23.42 8.45 -34.19
C ASP A 3 -23.08 8.48 -32.86
N ASP A 4 -23.72 7.90 -32.01
CA ASP A 4 -23.54 7.92 -30.60
C ASP A 4 -22.27 7.22 -30.15
N GLY A 5 -21.75 6.33 -30.94
CA GLY A 5 -20.56 5.57 -30.58
C GLY A 5 -19.26 6.36 -30.60
N ASP A 6 -19.27 7.46 -31.31
CA ASP A 6 -18.02 8.22 -31.46
C ASP A 6 -17.59 8.86 -30.15
N GLY A 7 -18.53 9.34 -29.39
CA GLY A 7 -18.21 9.95 -28.10
C GLY A 7 -17.66 8.96 -27.10
N ASP A 8 -18.18 7.75 -27.15
CA ASP A 8 -17.72 6.72 -26.24
C ASP A 8 -16.29 6.28 -26.52
N ALA A 9 -15.95 6.21 -27.80
CA ALA A 9 -14.60 5.80 -28.16
C ALA A 9 -13.56 6.79 -27.70
N ASP A 10 -13.88 8.07 -27.79
CA ASP A 10 -12.98 9.11 -27.39
C ASP A 10 -12.78 9.14 -25.87
N ASP A 11 -13.86 8.94 -25.15
CA ASP A 11 -13.83 8.91 -23.71
C ASP A 11 -13.01 7.74 -23.18
N SER A 12 -13.15 6.59 -23.80
CA SER A 12 -12.38 5.43 -23.36
C SER A 12 -10.89 5.57 -23.62
N ARG A 13 -10.51 6.30 -24.64
CA ARG A 13 -9.07 6.57 -24.88
C ARG A 13 -8.48 7.41 -23.77
N GLY A 14 -9.16 8.47 -23.43
CA GLY A 14 -8.70 9.34 -22.35
C GLY A 14 -8.59 8.59 -21.03
N ALA A 15 -9.55 7.74 -20.74
CA ALA A 15 -9.53 6.95 -19.53
C ALA A 15 -8.33 6.01 -19.49
N ARG A 16 -8.00 5.37 -20.60
CA ARG A 16 -6.85 4.46 -20.65
C ARG A 16 -5.54 5.18 -20.47
N GLU A 17 -5.38 6.32 -21.07
CA GLU A 17 -4.16 7.10 -20.91
C GLU A 17 -3.97 7.54 -19.47
N HIS A 18 -5.05 7.98 -18.84
CA HIS A 18 -5.01 8.39 -17.45
C HIS A 18 -4.68 7.22 -16.55
N GLU A 19 -5.27 6.06 -16.80
CA GLU A 19 -4.99 4.86 -16.03
C GLU A 19 -3.55 4.42 -16.17
N GLY A 20 -2.98 4.51 -17.38
CA GLY A 20 -1.61 4.14 -17.62
C GLY A 20 -0.61 4.99 -16.84
N LEU A 21 -0.90 6.27 -16.66
CA LEU A 21 -0.04 7.16 -15.91
C LEU A 21 -0.26 7.04 -14.39
N ALA A 22 -1.51 6.90 -13.96
CA ALA A 22 -1.86 6.88 -12.54
C ALA A 22 -1.77 5.49 -11.92
N ALA A 23 -1.88 4.44 -12.72
CA ALA A 23 -1.97 3.07 -12.25
C ALA A 23 -0.68 2.26 -12.44
N ALA A 24 0.45 2.94 -12.61
CA ALA A 24 1.73 2.25 -12.70
C ALA A 24 1.97 1.48 -11.40
N PRO A 25 2.20 0.17 -11.47
CA PRO A 25 2.42 -0.61 -10.27
C PRO A 25 3.74 -0.28 -9.61
N LEU A 26 3.84 -0.61 -8.33
CA LEU A 26 5.08 -0.45 -7.59
C LEU A 26 6.18 -1.28 -8.25
N ASP A 27 7.36 -0.70 -8.40
CA ASP A 27 8.53 -1.42 -8.87
C ASP A 27 9.11 -2.18 -7.67
N VAL A 28 8.66 -3.43 -7.53
CA VAL A 28 9.02 -4.27 -6.40
C VAL A 28 10.51 -4.54 -6.35
N GLU A 29 11.13 -4.78 -7.50
CA GLU A 29 12.56 -5.08 -7.54
C GLU A 29 13.40 -3.90 -7.10
N ALA A 30 13.04 -2.70 -7.54
CA ALA A 30 13.75 -1.49 -7.15
C ALA A 30 13.63 -1.25 -5.65
N VAL A 31 12.44 -1.41 -5.08
CA VAL A 31 12.22 -1.23 -3.66
C VAL A 31 12.99 -2.29 -2.85
N GLN A 32 12.93 -3.54 -3.28
CA GLN A 32 13.65 -4.61 -2.58
C GLN A 32 15.16 -4.37 -2.56
N ALA A 33 15.71 -3.85 -3.64
CA ALA A 33 17.13 -3.54 -3.69
C ALA A 33 17.53 -2.49 -2.65
N GLU A 34 16.68 -1.50 -2.44
CA GLU A 34 16.94 -0.44 -1.47
C GLU A 34 16.79 -0.91 -0.03
N ILE A 35 15.89 -1.86 0.24
CA ILE A 35 15.65 -2.31 1.62
C ILE A 35 16.51 -3.50 2.03
N VAL A 36 17.23 -4.14 1.10
CA VAL A 36 18.09 -5.28 1.42
C VAL A 36 19.00 -5.04 2.63
N PRO A 37 19.68 -3.88 2.76
CA PRO A 37 20.55 -3.65 3.91
C PRO A 37 19.81 -3.27 5.19
N LEU A 38 18.51 -3.09 5.14
CA LEU A 38 17.73 -2.66 6.30
C LEU A 38 17.32 -3.86 7.15
N ARG A 39 17.09 -3.61 8.44
CA ARG A 39 16.64 -4.67 9.35
C ARG A 39 15.17 -5.00 9.21
N LEU A 40 14.37 -4.05 8.73
CA LEU A 40 12.95 -4.18 8.55
C LEU A 40 12.62 -4.32 7.06
N GLY A 41 11.46 -4.87 6.76
CA GLY A 41 11.03 -5.07 5.38
C GLY A 41 11.37 -6.46 4.84
N HIS A 42 11.68 -7.40 5.71
CA HIS A 42 12.02 -8.78 5.35
C HIS A 42 11.18 -9.76 6.16
N PRO A 43 10.38 -10.60 5.50
CA PRO A 43 10.09 -10.61 4.07
C PRO A 43 9.28 -9.39 3.62
N PHE A 44 9.47 -9.03 2.37
CA PHE A 44 8.73 -7.96 1.72
C PHE A 44 7.63 -8.60 0.88
N LEU A 45 6.37 -8.36 1.25
CA LEU A 45 5.22 -8.96 0.61
C LEU A 45 4.43 -7.89 -0.13
N TYR A 46 4.39 -8.02 -1.45
CA TYR A 46 3.65 -7.10 -2.29
C TYR A 46 2.44 -7.78 -2.91
N PHE A 47 1.31 -7.11 -2.85
CA PHE A 47 0.06 -7.54 -3.47
C PHE A 47 -0.43 -6.44 -4.40
N PRO A 48 -0.68 -6.74 -5.68
CA PRO A 48 -1.27 -5.74 -6.59
C PRO A 48 -2.59 -5.19 -6.07
N ALA A 49 -3.36 -6.01 -5.38
CA ALA A 49 -4.58 -5.61 -4.71
C ALA A 49 -4.80 -6.52 -3.51
N ILE A 50 -5.26 -5.96 -2.41
CA ILE A 50 -5.57 -6.73 -1.20
C ILE A 50 -6.64 -5.98 -0.40
N GLY A 51 -7.42 -6.69 0.40
CA GLY A 51 -8.46 -6.06 1.20
C GLY A 51 -7.92 -4.98 2.12
N SER A 52 -6.96 -5.36 2.98
CA SER A 52 -6.32 -4.43 3.90
C SER A 52 -4.94 -4.97 4.27
N THR A 53 -3.90 -4.16 4.09
CA THR A 53 -2.55 -4.56 4.50
C THR A 53 -2.49 -4.78 6.01
N ASN A 54 -3.22 -3.98 6.77
CA ASN A 54 -3.22 -4.09 8.21
C ASN A 54 -3.89 -5.39 8.69
N THR A 55 -5.00 -5.76 8.08
CA THR A 55 -5.68 -7.02 8.41
C THR A 55 -4.78 -8.21 8.06
N HIS A 56 -4.16 -8.17 6.91
CA HIS A 56 -3.28 -9.26 6.46
C HIS A 56 -2.03 -9.36 7.34
N ALA A 57 -1.41 -8.24 7.67
CA ALA A 57 -0.26 -8.22 8.57
C ALA A 57 -0.61 -8.76 9.96
N ALA A 58 -1.80 -8.42 10.46
CA ALA A 58 -2.25 -8.93 11.76
C ALA A 58 -2.43 -10.44 11.74
N GLU A 59 -2.96 -10.99 10.66
CA GLU A 59 -3.10 -12.44 10.50
C GLU A 59 -1.73 -13.11 10.47
N LEU A 60 -0.80 -12.58 9.70
CA LEU A 60 0.57 -13.09 9.64
C LEU A 60 1.24 -13.04 10.99
N ALA A 61 1.04 -11.95 11.74
CA ALA A 61 1.62 -11.81 13.07
C ALA A 61 1.09 -12.88 14.03
N ARG A 62 -0.21 -13.21 13.95
CA ARG A 62 -0.80 -14.26 14.77
C ARG A 62 -0.25 -15.64 14.39
N GLU A 63 0.13 -15.82 13.14
CA GLU A 63 0.71 -17.07 12.66
C GLU A 63 2.21 -17.17 12.92
N GLY A 64 2.81 -16.17 13.56
CA GLY A 64 4.20 -16.21 13.94
C GLY A 64 5.15 -15.56 12.95
N ALA A 65 4.66 -14.68 12.08
CA ALA A 65 5.53 -13.99 11.15
C ALA A 65 6.64 -13.24 11.89
N ALA A 66 7.81 -13.19 11.27
CA ALA A 66 8.98 -12.54 11.85
C ALA A 66 8.77 -11.05 12.00
N GLU A 67 9.34 -10.47 13.04
CA GLU A 67 9.41 -9.02 13.16
C GLU A 67 10.11 -8.45 11.93
N GLY A 68 9.56 -7.38 11.37
CA GLY A 68 10.09 -6.79 10.16
C GLY A 68 9.36 -7.21 8.90
N THR A 69 8.43 -8.15 8.99
CA THR A 69 7.59 -8.53 7.84
C THR A 69 6.79 -7.32 7.38
N LEU A 70 6.88 -7.00 6.09
CA LEU A 70 6.22 -5.85 5.51
C LEU A 70 5.20 -6.30 4.48
N VAL A 71 3.97 -5.81 4.61
CA VAL A 71 2.88 -6.05 3.67
C VAL A 71 2.56 -4.75 2.96
N THR A 72 2.53 -4.77 1.65
CA THR A 72 2.26 -3.57 0.87
C THR A 72 1.37 -3.86 -0.33
N THR A 73 0.62 -2.86 -0.74
CA THR A 73 -0.24 -2.92 -1.92
C THR A 73 -0.41 -1.55 -2.52
N ASP A 74 -0.63 -1.52 -3.82
CA ASP A 74 -1.03 -0.31 -4.54
C ASP A 74 -2.54 -0.10 -4.46
N ASP A 75 -3.30 -1.13 -4.17
CA ASP A 75 -4.76 -1.07 -4.19
C ASP A 75 -5.36 -1.78 -2.99
N GLN A 76 -5.78 -1.01 -2.00
CA GLN A 76 -6.43 -1.54 -0.82
C GLN A 76 -7.94 -1.44 -0.99
N THR A 77 -8.60 -2.59 -1.10
CA THR A 77 -10.02 -2.66 -1.47
C THR A 77 -10.99 -2.60 -0.29
N ALA A 78 -10.49 -2.82 0.93
CA ALA A 78 -11.32 -2.81 2.13
C ALA A 78 -10.60 -2.10 3.28
N GLY A 79 -9.92 -1.01 2.97
CA GLY A 79 -9.20 -0.21 3.96
C GLY A 79 -10.17 0.46 4.92
N ARG A 80 -9.74 0.59 6.19
CA ARG A 80 -10.54 1.22 7.23
C ARG A 80 -9.78 2.39 7.83
N GLY A 81 -10.45 3.53 7.94
CA GLY A 81 -9.95 4.65 8.67
C GLY A 81 -10.36 4.57 10.13
N ARG A 82 -10.08 5.64 10.88
CA ARG A 82 -10.48 5.73 12.29
C ARG A 82 -12.00 5.84 12.39
N ILE A 83 -12.53 5.29 13.47
CA ILE A 83 -13.97 5.37 13.82
C ILE A 83 -14.85 4.76 12.72
N GLY A 84 -14.44 3.60 12.21
CA GLY A 84 -15.24 2.84 11.25
C GLY A 84 -15.34 3.45 9.86
N ARG A 85 -14.58 4.47 9.56
CA ARG A 85 -14.57 5.04 8.21
C ARG A 85 -13.94 4.08 7.22
N VAL A 86 -14.53 4.00 6.04
CA VAL A 86 -13.99 3.19 4.96
C VAL A 86 -12.93 4.00 4.22
N TRP A 87 -11.76 3.41 4.07
CA TRP A 87 -10.67 4.00 3.32
C TRP A 87 -10.63 3.37 1.94
N ARG A 88 -10.56 4.20 0.93
CA ARG A 88 -10.50 3.72 -0.45
C ARG A 88 -9.21 4.19 -1.10
N SER A 89 -8.43 3.24 -1.58
CA SER A 89 -7.20 3.55 -2.30
C SER A 89 -7.49 4.05 -3.70
N LEU A 90 -6.62 4.92 -4.18
CA LEU A 90 -6.61 5.34 -5.58
C LEU A 90 -5.41 4.65 -6.23
N PRO A 91 -5.62 3.64 -7.09
CA PRO A 91 -4.52 2.91 -7.70
C PRO A 91 -3.51 3.83 -8.38
N GLY A 92 -2.23 3.57 -8.16
CA GLY A 92 -1.15 4.36 -8.73
C GLY A 92 -0.89 5.69 -8.05
N GLN A 93 -1.70 6.08 -7.07
CA GLN A 93 -1.55 7.34 -6.35
C GLN A 93 -1.25 7.17 -4.88
N GLN A 94 -1.46 5.97 -4.36
CA GLN A 94 -1.27 5.68 -2.94
C GLN A 94 -0.60 4.34 -2.78
N LEU A 95 0.09 4.21 -1.69
CA LEU A 95 0.72 2.95 -1.30
C LEU A 95 0.32 2.67 0.14
N ALA A 96 -0.32 1.53 0.36
CA ALA A 96 -0.63 1.08 1.71
C ALA A 96 0.48 0.15 2.19
N VAL A 97 0.96 0.38 3.40
CA VAL A 97 2.06 -0.39 3.98
C VAL A 97 1.72 -0.74 5.42
N SER A 98 1.93 -1.99 5.78
CA SER A 98 1.84 -2.44 7.16
C SER A 98 3.08 -3.24 7.52
N LEU A 99 3.60 -3.01 8.71
CA LEU A 99 4.82 -3.62 9.18
C LEU A 99 4.54 -4.38 10.47
N VAL A 100 4.99 -5.64 10.53
CA VAL A 100 4.87 -6.44 11.75
C VAL A 100 6.00 -6.08 12.68
N LEU A 101 5.67 -5.61 13.87
CA LEU A 101 6.64 -5.31 14.92
C LEU A 101 6.25 -6.04 16.21
N ARG A 102 7.27 -6.38 17.01
CA ARG A 102 7.07 -7.03 18.31
C ARG A 102 7.87 -6.26 19.36
N PRO A 103 7.41 -5.04 19.70
CA PRO A 103 8.18 -4.17 20.56
C PRO A 103 8.23 -4.70 22.01
N SER A 104 9.35 -4.47 22.66
CA SER A 104 9.53 -4.75 24.09
C SER A 104 9.21 -3.54 24.95
N PHE A 105 8.78 -2.44 24.35
CA PHE A 105 8.44 -1.19 25.02
C PHE A 105 6.98 -0.83 24.70
N PRO A 106 6.38 0.15 25.42
CA PRO A 106 4.98 0.50 25.19
C PRO A 106 4.70 0.92 23.74
N PRO A 107 3.67 0.34 23.08
CA PRO A 107 3.45 0.56 21.66
C PRO A 107 3.21 2.02 21.24
N HIS A 108 2.76 2.88 22.14
CA HIS A 108 2.52 4.28 21.78
C HIS A 108 3.80 5.02 21.35
N PHE A 109 4.97 4.55 21.78
CA PHE A 109 6.22 5.14 21.34
C PHE A 109 6.48 4.88 19.85
N LEU A 110 5.92 3.82 19.30
CA LEU A 110 6.06 3.53 17.86
C LEU A 110 5.39 4.60 17.01
N VAL A 111 4.24 5.10 17.44
CA VAL A 111 3.52 6.13 16.70
C VAL A 111 4.36 7.41 16.63
N MET A 112 4.92 7.80 17.77
CA MET A 112 5.75 9.01 17.85
C MET A 112 7.01 8.88 16.99
N SER A 113 7.70 7.74 17.09
CA SER A 113 8.93 7.50 16.32
C SER A 113 8.66 7.45 14.83
N SER A 114 7.55 6.85 14.43
CA SER A 114 7.19 6.74 13.02
C SER A 114 6.86 8.11 12.42
N ALA A 115 6.13 8.93 13.16
CA ALA A 115 5.80 10.28 12.71
C ALA A 115 7.07 11.11 12.51
N LEU A 116 8.02 11.02 13.43
CA LEU A 116 9.28 11.74 13.33
C LEU A 116 10.11 11.26 12.15
N ALA A 117 10.18 9.93 11.95
CA ALA A 117 10.93 9.35 10.85
C ALA A 117 10.39 9.80 9.49
N VAL A 118 9.06 9.84 9.34
CA VAL A 118 8.44 10.32 8.10
C VAL A 118 8.74 11.81 7.88
N ALA A 119 8.66 12.62 8.94
CA ALA A 119 8.96 14.03 8.84
C ALA A 119 10.41 14.29 8.39
N GLU A 120 11.36 13.48 8.86
CA GLU A 120 12.76 13.60 8.47
C GLU A 120 13.01 13.12 7.03
N ALA A 121 12.21 12.16 6.54
CA ALA A 121 12.39 11.59 5.21
C ALA A 121 11.84 12.49 4.10
N ILE A 122 10.89 13.36 4.40
CA ILE A 122 10.29 14.29 3.45
C ILE A 122 11.17 15.56 3.31
#